data_dc24cf10fb27b39f3b17c767eb792a9c
#
_entry.id   dc24cf10fb27b39f3b17c767eb792a9c
#
_cell.length_a   1.000
_cell.length_b   1.000
_cell.length_c   1.000
_cell.angle_alpha   90.00
_cell.angle_beta   90.00
_cell.angle_gamma   90.00
#
_symmetry.space_group_name_H-M   'P 1'
#
loop_
_entity.id
_entity.type
_entity.pdbx_description
1 polymer ?
#
loop_
_entity_poly.entity_id
_entity_poly.type
_entity_poly.pdbx_seq_one_letter_code
_entity_poly.pdbx_strand_id
1 'polypeptide(L)'
;MLLRRKGVAGAASAAVIALLAAGCTATSGGDGGGEDGAQELTFAPNAFPQALDAQYYPTELAVFNISHQFMDTLVTFEDGEAVPALAEDWDNPDDNTWVFNLRETTFSDGEDFTAEDAKASIERILELDGPIAPLFSKVDEITADDDHTLTITTTSPLGNLANSLSMVFIGQADKIEDDDYWTEPIGTGPFIVESYTADDRIELVRNDDYWGEAPELEKVEVVNMPEVSSRITALQSGEIDATTDIPPDQVSSVEEIDDVTFETDDSYKYLVTWFNHENEALDDTRVRQALTYAVDIDSLLENLYQDSASPMVGPLNAAVFGAPELEDHPYDPEKAKELLEEAGYEDGLEFEMIWPNDAAPNVRSFAQGVISDWEEIGVDIEPFELERAQWTDRFDGKDYDLSLFENVTTTGDAGFTLGRLYTCDADRMGYCDEDLDDLLQEGEESVEQDERETAYEDASQILWEDAVSFWMAELNNSIAYKDNVQNIQIQPTELIDFSEVSIN
;
A
#
# COMPACT_ATOMS: atom_id res chain seq x y z
N MET A 1 -21.39 63.72 -7.53
CA MET A 1 -22.20 64.05 -8.70
C MET A 1 -23.01 62.80 -8.99
N LEU A 2 -24.14 62.63 -8.32
CA LEU A 2 -25.53 63.04 -8.66
C LEU A 2 -25.93 62.60 -10.08
N LEU A 3 -26.77 61.62 -10.25
CA LEU A 3 -28.23 61.61 -10.52
C LEU A 3 -28.66 60.28 -11.12
N ARG A 4 -29.59 59.60 -10.48
CA ARG A 4 -31.08 59.48 -10.57
C ARG A 4 -31.57 58.47 -11.63
N ARG A 5 -32.19 57.41 -11.13
CA ARG A 5 -33.62 57.01 -11.10
C ARG A 5 -34.44 57.02 -12.40
N LYS A 6 -35.06 55.84 -12.66
CA LYS A 6 -36.50 55.56 -12.93
C LYS A 6 -36.58 54.08 -13.35
N GLY A 7 -37.26 53.06 -12.89
CA GLY A 7 -38.60 53.01 -12.30
C GLY A 7 -39.73 52.88 -13.33
N VAL A 8 -40.18 51.64 -13.68
CA VAL A 8 -41.55 51.37 -14.14
C VAL A 8 -41.94 49.95 -13.71
N ALA A 9 -43.12 49.89 -13.09
CA ALA A 9 -43.81 48.70 -12.62
C ALA A 9 -44.88 48.23 -13.63
N GLY A 10 -45.38 47.02 -13.44
CA GLY A 10 -46.60 46.50 -14.00
C GLY A 10 -46.42 45.09 -14.56
N ALA A 11 -47.21 44.11 -14.40
CA ALA A 11 -48.48 43.86 -13.72
C ALA A 11 -48.67 42.34 -13.70
N ALA A 12 -49.34 41.88 -12.68
CA ALA A 12 -49.76 40.51 -12.46
C ALA A 12 -50.74 39.97 -13.51
N SER A 13 -50.68 38.65 -13.79
CA SER A 13 -51.88 37.93 -14.24
C SER A 13 -51.83 36.50 -13.70
N ALA A 14 -52.75 36.23 -12.79
CA ALA A 14 -53.09 34.90 -12.31
C ALA A 14 -53.92 34.15 -13.36
N ALA A 15 -53.62 32.89 -13.56
CA ALA A 15 -54.55 31.95 -14.22
C ALA A 15 -54.66 30.67 -13.39
N VAL A 16 -55.81 30.50 -12.78
CA VAL A 16 -56.32 29.27 -12.15
C VAL A 16 -56.96 28.42 -13.20
N ILE A 17 -56.64 27.13 -13.33
CA ILE A 17 -57.47 26.10 -13.95
C ILE A 17 -57.22 24.76 -13.25
N ALA A 18 -58.11 24.39 -12.42
CA ALA A 18 -59.09 23.32 -12.35
C ALA A 18 -58.58 21.84 -12.50
N LEU A 19 -58.79 21.10 -11.39
CA LEU A 19 -58.80 19.65 -11.24
C LEU A 19 -59.75 18.97 -12.23
N LEU A 20 -59.25 17.84 -12.75
CA LEU A 20 -60.13 16.71 -13.16
C LEU A 20 -59.57 15.41 -12.60
N ALA A 21 -60.25 14.89 -11.62
CA ALA A 21 -60.10 13.55 -11.11
C ALA A 21 -60.71 12.56 -12.10
N ALA A 22 -59.97 11.53 -12.49
CA ALA A 22 -60.54 10.33 -13.03
C ALA A 22 -59.84 9.13 -12.33
N GLY A 23 -60.59 8.52 -11.44
CA GLY A 23 -60.19 7.24 -10.83
C GLY A 23 -60.33 6.12 -11.82
N CYS A 24 -59.39 5.18 -11.79
CA CYS A 24 -59.62 3.80 -12.26
C CYS A 24 -59.00 2.83 -11.26
N THR A 25 -59.76 1.85 -11.02
CA THR A 25 -59.77 0.80 -10.02
C THR A 25 -58.54 -0.08 -10.04
N ALA A 26 -58.15 -0.48 -8.84
CA ALA A 26 -57.17 -1.53 -8.53
C ALA A 26 -57.43 -2.85 -9.25
N THR A 27 -56.36 -3.45 -9.74
CA THR A 27 -56.24 -4.91 -9.83
C THR A 27 -54.94 -5.29 -9.16
N SER A 28 -55.09 -6.00 -8.06
CA SER A 28 -54.01 -6.65 -7.31
C SER A 28 -53.43 -7.74 -8.17
N GLY A 29 -52.16 -7.61 -8.54
CA GLY A 29 -51.29 -8.68 -8.97
C GLY A 29 -49.98 -8.44 -8.20
N GLY A 30 -49.77 -9.26 -7.20
CA GLY A 30 -48.50 -9.25 -6.50
C GLY A 30 -47.42 -9.85 -7.39
N ASP A 31 -46.41 -9.11 -7.60
CA ASP A 31 -45.08 -9.64 -7.86
C ASP A 31 -44.16 -8.80 -6.97
N GLY A 32 -43.60 -9.48 -5.97
CA GLY A 32 -42.56 -8.90 -5.11
C GLY A 32 -41.28 -8.91 -5.91
N GLY A 33 -41.07 -7.94 -6.75
CA GLY A 33 -39.75 -7.50 -7.12
C GLY A 33 -39.29 -6.59 -6.01
N GLY A 34 -38.30 -6.99 -5.24
CA GLY A 34 -37.51 -6.05 -4.46
C GLY A 34 -37.05 -4.95 -5.42
N GLU A 35 -37.13 -3.72 -5.02
CA GLU A 35 -36.31 -2.68 -5.62
C GLU A 35 -34.87 -3.13 -5.35
N ASP A 36 -34.20 -3.74 -6.31
CA ASP A 36 -32.76 -3.87 -6.30
C ASP A 36 -32.25 -2.42 -6.20
N GLY A 37 -31.63 -2.07 -5.06
CA GLY A 37 -30.96 -0.79 -4.88
C GLY A 37 -29.95 -0.60 -6.01
N ALA A 38 -29.70 0.63 -6.41
CA ALA A 38 -28.65 0.89 -7.39
C ALA A 38 -27.33 0.29 -6.87
N GLN A 39 -26.68 -0.56 -7.68
CA GLN A 39 -25.39 -1.17 -7.36
C GLN A 39 -24.29 -0.13 -7.62
N GLU A 40 -24.29 0.94 -6.84
CA GLU A 40 -23.35 2.06 -6.95
C GLU A 40 -22.67 2.26 -5.61
N LEU A 41 -21.34 2.39 -5.60
CA LEU A 41 -20.51 2.65 -4.42
C LEU A 41 -19.82 4.01 -4.55
N THR A 42 -19.89 4.84 -3.50
CA THR A 42 -19.08 6.06 -3.38
C THR A 42 -18.01 5.85 -2.30
N PHE A 43 -16.76 5.82 -2.70
CA PHE A 43 -15.62 5.53 -1.86
C PHE A 43 -14.69 6.75 -1.71
N ALA A 44 -14.26 7.07 -0.49
CA ALA A 44 -13.28 8.12 -0.21
C ALA A 44 -12.04 7.53 0.47
N PRO A 45 -10.94 7.25 -0.28
CA PRO A 45 -9.69 6.76 0.30
C PRO A 45 -8.99 7.82 1.16
N ASN A 46 -8.00 7.38 1.96
CA ASN A 46 -7.10 8.27 2.69
C ASN A 46 -6.18 9.08 1.74
N ALA A 47 -5.77 8.48 0.63
CA ALA A 47 -4.96 9.11 -0.41
C ALA A 47 -5.64 8.95 -1.78
N PHE A 48 -5.67 10.03 -2.56
CA PHE A 48 -6.24 10.04 -3.90
C PHE A 48 -5.11 10.02 -4.95
N PRO A 49 -5.20 9.19 -6.01
CA PRO A 49 -4.14 9.06 -6.99
C PRO A 49 -3.96 10.35 -7.80
N GLN A 50 -2.71 10.79 -7.91
CA GLN A 50 -2.35 11.98 -8.68
C GLN A 50 -2.30 11.73 -10.20
N ALA A 51 -2.25 10.46 -10.60
CA ALA A 51 -2.21 9.98 -11.98
C ALA A 51 -2.80 8.57 -12.04
N LEU A 52 -3.00 8.03 -13.23
CA LEU A 52 -3.44 6.65 -13.45
C LEU A 52 -2.34 5.77 -14.09
N ASP A 53 -1.12 6.28 -14.26
CA ASP A 53 0.03 5.53 -14.78
C ASP A 53 0.70 4.73 -13.65
N ALA A 54 0.22 3.51 -13.42
CA ALA A 54 0.77 2.62 -12.40
C ALA A 54 2.19 2.11 -12.74
N GLN A 55 2.61 2.17 -13.98
CA GLN A 55 3.98 1.80 -14.35
C GLN A 55 4.99 2.91 -14.05
N TYR A 56 4.56 4.17 -14.12
CA TYR A 56 5.39 5.31 -13.72
C TYR A 56 5.41 5.54 -12.20
N TYR A 57 4.30 5.24 -11.51
CA TYR A 57 4.13 5.40 -10.06
C TYR A 57 3.87 4.07 -9.32
N PRO A 58 4.67 3.01 -9.54
CA PRO A 58 4.34 1.65 -9.10
C PRO A 58 4.38 1.46 -7.58
N THR A 59 5.02 2.35 -6.85
CA THR A 59 5.12 2.30 -5.38
C THR A 59 4.21 3.30 -4.67
N GLU A 60 3.42 4.08 -5.42
CA GLU A 60 2.39 4.93 -4.83
C GLU A 60 1.10 4.12 -4.64
N LEU A 61 0.79 3.74 -3.40
CA LEU A 61 -0.34 2.85 -3.07
C LEU A 61 -1.67 3.33 -3.65
N ALA A 62 -1.95 4.65 -3.65
CA ALA A 62 -3.18 5.17 -4.21
C ALA A 62 -3.29 4.92 -5.72
N VAL A 63 -2.18 5.00 -6.46
CA VAL A 63 -2.14 4.70 -7.91
C VAL A 63 -2.20 3.20 -8.12
N PHE A 64 -1.43 2.43 -7.36
CA PHE A 64 -1.40 0.97 -7.42
C PHE A 64 -2.79 0.37 -7.16
N ASN A 65 -3.43 0.74 -6.06
CA ASN A 65 -4.73 0.19 -5.65
C ASN A 65 -5.87 0.54 -6.61
N ILE A 66 -5.89 1.76 -7.14
CA ILE A 66 -6.93 2.12 -8.12
C ILE A 66 -6.71 1.41 -9.46
N SER A 67 -5.46 1.15 -9.84
CA SER A 67 -5.15 0.50 -11.12
C SER A 67 -5.61 -0.96 -11.16
N HIS A 68 -5.63 -1.67 -10.04
CA HIS A 68 -6.20 -3.01 -9.92
C HIS A 68 -7.69 -3.07 -10.28
N GLN A 69 -8.40 -1.94 -10.26
CA GLN A 69 -9.82 -1.93 -10.62
C GLN A 69 -10.06 -1.98 -12.12
N PHE A 70 -9.09 -1.57 -12.95
CA PHE A 70 -9.29 -1.47 -14.40
C PHE A 70 -8.16 -2.09 -15.24
N MET A 71 -7.06 -2.51 -14.62
CA MET A 71 -5.96 -3.22 -15.26
C MET A 71 -5.62 -4.48 -14.45
N ASP A 72 -5.21 -5.53 -15.14
CA ASP A 72 -4.67 -6.73 -14.53
C ASP A 72 -3.13 -6.78 -14.69
N THR A 73 -2.52 -7.63 -13.87
CA THR A 73 -1.12 -8.06 -13.94
C THR A 73 -1.04 -9.48 -14.51
N LEU A 74 0.15 -10.01 -14.78
CA LEU A 74 0.28 -11.42 -15.19
C LEU A 74 -0.09 -12.37 -14.07
N VAL A 75 0.29 -12.02 -12.84
CA VAL A 75 0.00 -12.77 -11.62
C VAL A 75 -0.46 -11.78 -10.55
N THR A 76 -1.28 -12.23 -9.61
CA THR A 76 -1.54 -11.53 -8.36
C THR A 76 -0.78 -12.19 -7.22
N PHE A 77 -0.76 -11.56 -6.05
CA PHE A 77 -0.05 -12.07 -4.88
C PHE A 77 -1.06 -12.29 -3.75
N GLU A 78 -1.20 -13.51 -3.29
CA GLU A 78 -2.13 -13.91 -2.23
C GLU A 78 -1.41 -14.83 -1.24
N ASP A 79 -1.56 -14.59 0.05
CA ASP A 79 -1.01 -15.40 1.15
C ASP A 79 0.49 -15.75 0.97
N GLY A 80 1.29 -14.84 0.46
CA GLY A 80 2.73 -15.05 0.23
C GLY A 80 3.09 -15.73 -1.08
N GLU A 81 2.14 -16.07 -1.93
CA GLU A 81 2.35 -16.77 -3.19
C GLU A 81 1.86 -15.95 -4.40
N ALA A 82 2.58 -16.09 -5.52
CA ALA A 82 2.07 -15.63 -6.81
C ALA A 82 0.93 -16.55 -7.27
N VAL A 83 -0.22 -15.99 -7.59
CA VAL A 83 -1.38 -16.73 -8.10
C VAL A 83 -1.76 -16.27 -9.51
N PRO A 84 -2.39 -17.15 -10.33
CA PRO A 84 -2.74 -16.83 -11.71
C PRO A 84 -3.67 -15.61 -11.85
N ALA A 85 -3.32 -14.69 -12.80
CA ALA A 85 -4.18 -13.61 -13.26
C ALA A 85 -4.27 -13.64 -14.80
N LEU A 86 -3.58 -12.76 -15.54
CA LEU A 86 -3.52 -12.86 -17.00
C LEU A 86 -2.67 -14.04 -17.47
N ALA A 87 -1.72 -14.53 -16.66
CA ALA A 87 -1.11 -15.85 -16.86
C ALA A 87 -2.01 -16.91 -16.19
N GLU A 88 -2.36 -17.97 -16.90
CA GLU A 88 -3.11 -19.11 -16.35
C GLU A 88 -2.23 -20.05 -15.55
N ASP A 89 -0.98 -20.18 -15.96
CA ASP A 89 0.08 -20.93 -15.28
C ASP A 89 1.47 -20.50 -15.80
N TRP A 90 2.53 -20.98 -15.16
CA TRP A 90 3.92 -20.79 -15.61
C TRP A 90 4.79 -21.97 -15.23
N ASP A 91 5.89 -22.14 -15.97
CA ASP A 91 6.90 -23.17 -15.76
C ASP A 91 8.31 -22.59 -15.75
N ASN A 92 9.22 -23.20 -14.96
CA ASN A 92 10.65 -22.95 -14.99
C ASN A 92 11.36 -24.17 -15.59
N PRO A 93 11.55 -24.24 -16.92
CA PRO A 93 12.22 -25.39 -17.55
C PRO A 93 13.71 -25.51 -17.15
N ASP A 94 14.32 -24.43 -16.71
CA ASP A 94 15.64 -24.35 -16.10
C ASP A 94 15.71 -23.08 -15.21
N ASP A 95 16.78 -22.95 -14.40
CA ASP A 95 16.94 -21.91 -13.38
C ASP A 95 16.88 -20.46 -13.92
N ASN A 96 17.07 -20.28 -15.23
CA ASN A 96 17.16 -18.97 -15.87
C ASN A 96 16.03 -18.72 -16.89
N THR A 97 15.04 -19.60 -16.98
CA THR A 97 13.97 -19.48 -17.97
C THR A 97 12.60 -19.61 -17.30
N TRP A 98 11.74 -18.64 -17.56
CA TRP A 98 10.35 -18.63 -17.15
C TRP A 98 9.48 -18.63 -18.38
N VAL A 99 8.45 -19.49 -18.41
CA VAL A 99 7.48 -19.60 -19.51
C VAL A 99 6.09 -19.41 -18.94
N PHE A 100 5.41 -18.33 -19.32
CA PHE A 100 4.06 -18.00 -18.89
C PHE A 100 3.06 -18.34 -19.99
N ASN A 101 2.03 -19.10 -19.64
CA ASN A 101 0.89 -19.39 -20.51
C ASN A 101 -0.22 -18.37 -20.23
N LEU A 102 -0.54 -17.55 -21.23
CA LEU A 102 -1.47 -16.42 -21.09
C LEU A 102 -2.89 -16.79 -21.49
N ARG A 103 -3.89 -16.26 -20.78
CA ARG A 103 -5.29 -16.49 -21.07
C ARG A 103 -5.76 -15.79 -22.35
N GLU A 104 -6.77 -16.37 -22.97
CA GLU A 104 -7.50 -15.71 -24.06
C GLU A 104 -8.52 -14.72 -23.47
N THR A 105 -8.25 -13.41 -23.56
CA THR A 105 -9.15 -12.34 -23.12
C THR A 105 -8.98 -11.08 -23.98
N THR A 106 -9.79 -10.05 -23.72
CA THR A 106 -9.74 -8.78 -24.44
C THR A 106 -9.56 -7.61 -23.48
N PHE A 107 -8.97 -6.55 -23.97
CA PHE A 107 -9.06 -5.24 -23.33
C PHE A 107 -10.50 -4.70 -23.38
N SER A 108 -10.79 -3.70 -22.56
CA SER A 108 -12.12 -3.09 -22.45
C SER A 108 -12.62 -2.38 -23.74
N ASP A 109 -11.73 -2.14 -24.70
CA ASP A 109 -12.09 -1.64 -26.04
C ASP A 109 -12.36 -2.74 -27.07
N GLY A 110 -12.20 -4.02 -26.67
CA GLY A 110 -12.44 -5.21 -27.48
C GLY A 110 -11.25 -5.67 -28.32
N GLU A 111 -10.06 -5.07 -28.16
CA GLU A 111 -8.82 -5.61 -28.74
C GLU A 111 -8.35 -6.83 -27.94
N ASP A 112 -7.81 -7.85 -28.62
CA ASP A 112 -7.30 -9.07 -27.98
C ASP A 112 -6.06 -8.77 -27.13
N PHE A 113 -5.98 -9.32 -25.91
CA PHE A 113 -4.77 -9.33 -25.11
C PHE A 113 -3.81 -10.40 -25.62
N THR A 114 -2.52 -10.06 -25.75
CA THR A 114 -1.48 -10.95 -26.28
C THR A 114 -0.18 -10.88 -25.48
N ALA A 115 0.73 -11.82 -25.74
CA ALA A 115 2.07 -11.84 -25.15
C ALA A 115 2.93 -10.59 -25.54
N GLU A 116 2.62 -9.94 -26.67
CA GLU A 116 3.29 -8.67 -27.03
C GLU A 116 2.90 -7.54 -26.10
N ASP A 117 1.67 -7.51 -25.55
CA ASP A 117 1.23 -6.52 -24.57
C ASP A 117 1.94 -6.71 -23.22
N ALA A 118 2.05 -7.96 -22.79
CA ALA A 118 2.80 -8.32 -21.58
C ALA A 118 4.29 -7.95 -21.71
N LYS A 119 4.91 -8.30 -22.83
CA LYS A 119 6.28 -7.95 -23.16
C LYS A 119 6.51 -6.45 -23.13
N ALA A 120 5.70 -5.68 -23.86
CA ALA A 120 5.83 -4.24 -23.94
C ALA A 120 5.69 -3.58 -22.56
N SER A 121 4.79 -4.09 -21.71
CA SER A 121 4.57 -3.58 -20.36
C SER A 121 5.79 -3.79 -19.46
N ILE A 122 6.44 -4.97 -19.52
CA ILE A 122 7.65 -5.26 -18.76
C ILE A 122 8.84 -4.46 -19.31
N GLU A 123 9.00 -4.39 -20.64
CA GLU A 123 10.06 -3.60 -21.26
C GLU A 123 9.95 -2.11 -20.90
N ARG A 124 8.73 -1.56 -20.80
CA ARG A 124 8.50 -0.17 -20.37
C ARG A 124 8.95 0.06 -18.91
N ILE A 125 8.72 -0.88 -17.99
CA ILE A 125 9.23 -0.78 -16.61
C ILE A 125 10.77 -0.66 -16.60
N LEU A 126 11.47 -1.45 -17.42
CA LEU A 126 12.92 -1.40 -17.55
C LEU A 126 13.39 -0.07 -18.18
N GLU A 127 12.66 0.47 -19.15
CA GLU A 127 13.00 1.74 -19.81
C GLU A 127 12.74 2.95 -18.90
N LEU A 128 11.71 2.90 -18.04
CA LEU A 128 11.42 3.96 -17.06
C LEU A 128 12.49 4.04 -15.97
N ASP A 129 13.26 2.96 -15.72
CA ASP A 129 14.30 2.90 -14.69
C ASP A 129 13.82 3.43 -13.33
N GLY A 130 12.57 3.09 -13.00
CA GLY A 130 11.85 3.55 -11.81
C GLY A 130 12.09 2.67 -10.58
N PRO A 131 11.32 2.86 -9.49
CA PRO A 131 11.53 2.19 -8.20
C PRO A 131 11.49 0.66 -8.23
N ILE A 132 10.76 0.05 -9.19
CA ILE A 132 10.65 -1.41 -9.32
C ILE A 132 11.54 -2.00 -10.42
N ALA A 133 12.19 -1.18 -11.24
CA ALA A 133 13.12 -1.67 -12.27
C ALA A 133 14.23 -2.59 -11.72
N PRO A 134 14.79 -2.36 -10.52
CA PRO A 134 15.75 -3.26 -9.90
C PRO A 134 15.25 -4.71 -9.72
N LEU A 135 13.94 -4.92 -9.52
CA LEU A 135 13.35 -6.28 -9.42
C LEU A 135 13.54 -7.10 -10.71
N PHE A 136 13.72 -6.45 -11.83
CA PHE A 136 13.89 -7.03 -13.16
C PHE A 136 15.33 -6.89 -13.68
N SER A 137 16.28 -6.47 -12.86
CA SER A 137 17.68 -6.20 -13.28
C SER A 137 18.43 -7.40 -13.83
N LYS A 138 17.99 -8.62 -13.48
CA LYS A 138 18.54 -9.90 -13.99
C LYS A 138 17.85 -10.36 -15.28
N VAL A 139 16.80 -9.72 -15.77
CA VAL A 139 16.14 -10.05 -17.04
C VAL A 139 17.08 -9.79 -18.21
N ASP A 140 17.26 -10.78 -19.09
CA ASP A 140 18.13 -10.73 -20.28
C ASP A 140 17.32 -10.55 -21.56
N GLU A 141 16.28 -11.36 -21.77
CA GLU A 141 15.43 -11.29 -22.96
C GLU A 141 13.97 -11.61 -22.61
N ILE A 142 13.04 -10.88 -23.23
CA ILE A 142 11.59 -11.12 -23.13
C ILE A 142 11.09 -11.42 -24.54
N THR A 143 10.50 -12.60 -24.73
CA THR A 143 10.04 -13.08 -26.04
C THR A 143 8.56 -13.45 -26.00
N ALA A 144 7.75 -12.85 -26.87
CA ALA A 144 6.42 -13.34 -27.19
C ALA A 144 6.59 -14.47 -28.25
N ASP A 145 6.53 -15.73 -27.80
CA ASP A 145 6.74 -16.90 -28.68
C ASP A 145 5.56 -17.08 -29.66
N ASP A 146 4.38 -16.78 -29.17
CA ASP A 146 3.12 -16.66 -29.92
C ASP A 146 2.16 -15.73 -29.16
N ASP A 147 0.90 -15.63 -29.56
CA ASP A 147 -0.06 -14.69 -28.97
C ASP A 147 -0.34 -14.98 -27.48
N HIS A 148 -0.08 -16.21 -26.99
CA HIS A 148 -0.43 -16.66 -25.63
C HIS A 148 0.73 -17.28 -24.87
N THR A 149 1.97 -17.14 -25.35
CA THR A 149 3.15 -17.68 -24.66
C THR A 149 4.21 -16.59 -24.55
N LEU A 150 4.56 -16.24 -23.30
CA LEU A 150 5.63 -15.29 -22.96
C LEU A 150 6.77 -16.04 -22.32
N THR A 151 7.97 -15.92 -22.88
CA THR A 151 9.21 -16.44 -22.29
C THR A 151 10.08 -15.30 -21.81
N ILE A 152 10.51 -15.38 -20.55
CA ILE A 152 11.48 -14.45 -19.94
C ILE A 152 12.73 -15.24 -19.58
N THR A 153 13.90 -14.80 -20.05
CA THR A 153 15.20 -15.37 -19.64
C THR A 153 15.96 -14.37 -18.78
N THR A 154 16.77 -14.91 -17.85
CA THR A 154 17.55 -14.13 -16.90
C THR A 154 19.02 -14.43 -16.99
N THR A 155 19.89 -13.48 -16.63
CA THR A 155 21.36 -13.63 -16.62
C THR A 155 21.87 -14.49 -15.47
N SER A 156 21.09 -14.64 -14.41
CA SER A 156 21.28 -15.54 -13.27
C SER A 156 19.90 -15.92 -12.71
N PRO A 157 19.79 -16.97 -11.87
CA PRO A 157 18.51 -17.36 -11.28
C PRO A 157 17.78 -16.18 -10.60
N LEU A 158 16.47 -16.14 -10.77
CA LEU A 158 15.59 -15.12 -10.20
C LEU A 158 14.26 -15.80 -9.78
N GLY A 159 14.26 -16.37 -8.57
CA GLY A 159 13.14 -17.18 -8.07
C GLY A 159 11.88 -16.36 -7.76
N ASN A 160 12.03 -15.09 -7.46
CA ASN A 160 10.92 -14.18 -7.15
C ASN A 160 10.35 -13.45 -8.38
N LEU A 161 10.72 -13.84 -9.61
CA LEU A 161 10.26 -13.15 -10.83
C LEU A 161 8.73 -13.15 -10.93
N ALA A 162 8.08 -14.29 -10.67
CA ALA A 162 6.62 -14.35 -10.70
C ALA A 162 6.00 -13.33 -9.71
N ASN A 163 6.48 -13.30 -8.45
CA ASN A 163 6.02 -12.34 -7.46
C ASN A 163 6.23 -10.89 -7.91
N SER A 164 7.40 -10.61 -8.51
CA SER A 164 7.71 -9.26 -9.02
C SER A 164 6.78 -8.82 -10.14
N LEU A 165 6.26 -9.76 -10.95
CA LEU A 165 5.31 -9.46 -12.03
C LEU A 165 3.92 -9.04 -11.53
N SER A 166 3.59 -9.24 -10.25
CA SER A 166 2.37 -8.68 -9.64
C SER A 166 2.39 -7.15 -9.54
N MET A 167 3.57 -6.54 -9.70
CA MET A 167 3.73 -5.08 -9.72
C MET A 167 3.61 -4.47 -11.12
N VAL A 168 3.46 -5.29 -12.18
CA VAL A 168 3.48 -4.83 -13.57
C VAL A 168 2.07 -4.90 -14.18
N PHE A 169 1.37 -3.78 -14.20
CA PHE A 169 0.07 -3.67 -14.87
C PHE A 169 0.24 -3.72 -16.38
N ILE A 170 -0.58 -4.53 -17.03
CA ILE A 170 -0.48 -4.78 -18.46
C ILE A 170 -1.34 -3.81 -19.25
N GLY A 171 -0.70 -3.07 -20.16
CA GLY A 171 -1.35 -2.16 -21.11
C GLY A 171 -1.15 -2.59 -22.54
N GLN A 172 -1.86 -1.95 -23.47
CA GLN A 172 -1.80 -2.26 -24.91
C GLN A 172 -0.45 -1.83 -25.52
N ALA A 173 0.27 -2.77 -26.13
CA ALA A 173 1.63 -2.57 -26.66
C ALA A 173 1.76 -1.40 -27.64
N ASP A 174 0.74 -1.14 -28.45
CA ASP A 174 0.75 -0.08 -29.46
C ASP A 174 0.35 1.29 -28.91
N LYS A 175 -0.09 1.40 -27.65
CA LYS A 175 -0.61 2.62 -27.02
C LYS A 175 0.12 3.02 -25.73
N ILE A 176 0.78 2.07 -25.07
CA ILE A 176 1.33 2.22 -23.71
C ILE A 176 2.38 3.33 -23.59
N GLU A 177 3.04 3.68 -24.70
CA GLU A 177 4.04 4.78 -24.78
C GLU A 177 3.43 6.17 -25.00
N ASP A 178 2.12 6.26 -25.25
CA ASP A 178 1.44 7.52 -25.47
C ASP A 178 1.01 8.13 -24.13
N ASP A 179 1.44 9.36 -23.84
CA ASP A 179 1.06 10.08 -22.60
C ASP A 179 -0.47 10.18 -22.42
N ASP A 180 -1.22 10.32 -23.54
CA ASP A 180 -2.68 10.43 -23.51
C ASP A 180 -3.35 9.10 -23.10
N TYR A 181 -2.71 7.93 -23.31
CA TYR A 181 -3.23 6.61 -22.88
C TYR A 181 -3.48 6.56 -21.38
N TRP A 182 -2.61 7.13 -20.57
CA TRP A 182 -2.70 7.10 -19.11
C TRP A 182 -3.67 8.14 -18.51
N THR A 183 -4.34 8.93 -19.35
CA THR A 183 -5.45 9.80 -18.91
C THR A 183 -6.79 9.08 -18.93
N GLU A 184 -6.94 8.11 -19.83
CA GLU A 184 -8.11 7.22 -19.95
C GLU A 184 -7.58 5.79 -20.26
N PRO A 185 -6.93 5.11 -19.28
CA PRO A 185 -6.27 3.84 -19.53
C PRO A 185 -7.27 2.75 -19.90
N ILE A 186 -6.86 1.93 -20.88
CA ILE A 186 -7.62 0.77 -21.36
C ILE A 186 -6.95 -0.47 -20.77
N GLY A 187 -7.66 -1.20 -19.93
CA GLY A 187 -7.16 -2.40 -19.28
C GLY A 187 -8.08 -3.60 -19.50
N THR A 188 -7.73 -4.69 -18.87
CA THR A 188 -8.46 -5.97 -18.89
C THR A 188 -9.28 -6.19 -17.63
N GLY A 189 -9.24 -5.28 -16.67
CA GLY A 189 -9.80 -5.40 -15.33
C GLY A 189 -11.31 -5.39 -15.22
N PRO A 190 -11.85 -5.58 -13.98
CA PRO A 190 -13.28 -5.73 -13.71
C PRO A 190 -14.10 -4.45 -13.96
N PHE A 191 -13.45 -3.28 -13.97
CA PHE A 191 -14.09 -2.00 -14.26
C PHE A 191 -13.38 -1.28 -15.41
N ILE A 192 -14.05 -0.25 -15.92
CA ILE A 192 -13.58 0.64 -16.99
C ILE A 192 -13.55 2.05 -16.43
N VAL A 193 -12.48 2.81 -16.66
CA VAL A 193 -12.41 4.23 -16.31
C VAL A 193 -13.35 5.02 -17.23
N GLU A 194 -14.49 5.48 -16.70
CA GLU A 194 -15.42 6.35 -17.42
C GLU A 194 -14.93 7.80 -17.45
N SER A 195 -14.39 8.28 -16.31
CA SER A 195 -13.79 9.60 -16.22
C SER A 195 -12.75 9.68 -15.07
N TYR A 196 -11.73 10.49 -15.28
CA TYR A 196 -10.78 10.91 -14.26
C TYR A 196 -10.64 12.43 -14.24
N THR A 197 -10.88 13.03 -13.09
CA THR A 197 -10.64 14.46 -12.84
C THR A 197 -9.63 14.57 -11.71
N ALA A 198 -8.42 15.02 -12.03
CA ALA A 198 -7.33 15.18 -11.06
C ALA A 198 -7.78 16.00 -9.85
N ASP A 199 -7.39 15.56 -8.65
CA ASP A 199 -7.73 16.17 -7.36
C ASP A 199 -9.23 16.22 -7.04
N ASP A 200 -10.12 15.55 -7.80
CA ASP A 200 -11.56 15.55 -7.59
C ASP A 200 -12.14 14.14 -7.49
N ARG A 201 -12.20 13.39 -8.61
CA ARG A 201 -12.83 12.06 -8.62
C ARG A 201 -12.39 11.17 -9.77
N ILE A 202 -12.66 9.87 -9.59
CA ILE A 202 -12.59 8.85 -10.61
C ILE A 202 -13.95 8.18 -10.70
N GLU A 203 -14.49 7.99 -11.88
CA GLU A 203 -15.71 7.23 -12.12
C GLU A 203 -15.33 5.94 -12.86
N LEU A 204 -15.71 4.82 -12.27
CA LEU A 204 -15.51 3.48 -12.81
C LEU A 204 -16.88 2.89 -13.14
N VAL A 205 -17.00 2.22 -14.27
CA VAL A 205 -18.21 1.47 -14.66
C VAL A 205 -17.83 0.02 -14.86
N ARG A 206 -18.76 -0.89 -14.58
CA ARG A 206 -18.53 -2.33 -14.70
C ARG A 206 -18.10 -2.71 -16.14
N ASN A 207 -17.12 -3.58 -16.23
CA ASN A 207 -16.72 -4.24 -17.46
C ASN A 207 -17.55 -5.52 -17.62
N ASP A 208 -18.61 -5.46 -18.44
CA ASP A 208 -19.49 -6.61 -18.69
C ASP A 208 -18.81 -7.76 -19.47
N ASP A 209 -17.65 -7.49 -20.09
CA ASP A 209 -16.84 -8.47 -20.84
C ASP A 209 -15.60 -8.94 -20.04
N TYR A 210 -15.56 -8.67 -18.71
CA TYR A 210 -14.47 -9.10 -17.84
C TYR A 210 -14.28 -10.61 -17.86
N TRP A 211 -13.04 -11.07 -17.91
CA TRP A 211 -12.68 -12.49 -17.98
C TRP A 211 -12.95 -13.27 -16.69
N GLY A 212 -12.96 -12.59 -15.54
CA GLY A 212 -13.24 -13.16 -14.22
C GLY A 212 -14.73 -13.19 -13.88
N GLU A 213 -15.06 -13.22 -12.59
CA GLU A 213 -16.44 -13.08 -12.13
C GLU A 213 -16.89 -11.62 -12.29
N ALA A 214 -18.03 -11.41 -12.93
CA ALA A 214 -18.53 -10.07 -13.18
C ALA A 214 -18.91 -9.36 -11.86
N PRO A 215 -18.45 -8.12 -11.61
CA PRO A 215 -18.83 -7.37 -10.42
C PRO A 215 -20.34 -7.20 -10.27
N GLU A 216 -20.85 -7.25 -9.03
CA GLU A 216 -22.25 -6.85 -8.78
C GLU A 216 -22.43 -5.34 -8.90
N LEU A 217 -21.43 -4.54 -8.51
CA LEU A 217 -21.46 -3.09 -8.67
C LEU A 217 -21.51 -2.68 -10.13
N GLU A 218 -22.44 -1.79 -10.46
CA GLU A 218 -22.55 -1.20 -11.80
C GLU A 218 -21.67 0.02 -11.96
N LYS A 219 -21.40 0.73 -10.84
CA LYS A 219 -20.59 1.95 -10.79
C LYS A 219 -19.86 2.09 -9.46
N VAL A 220 -18.60 2.57 -9.53
CA VAL A 220 -17.84 3.04 -8.37
C VAL A 220 -17.41 4.48 -8.62
N GLU A 221 -17.68 5.37 -7.66
CA GLU A 221 -17.17 6.73 -7.65
C GLU A 221 -16.12 6.85 -6.53
N VAL A 222 -14.87 7.08 -6.89
CA VAL A 222 -13.78 7.35 -5.93
C VAL A 222 -13.60 8.85 -5.82
N VAL A 223 -13.81 9.42 -4.62
CA VAL A 223 -13.82 10.86 -4.40
C VAL A 223 -12.64 11.32 -3.55
N ASN A 224 -12.02 12.43 -3.92
CA ASN A 224 -10.92 13.02 -3.17
C ASN A 224 -11.43 13.80 -1.97
N MET A 225 -11.25 13.26 -0.76
CA MET A 225 -11.57 13.93 0.51
C MET A 225 -10.36 13.81 1.46
N PRO A 226 -9.32 14.65 1.33
CA PRO A 226 -8.07 14.48 2.08
C PRO A 226 -8.23 14.65 3.59
N GLU A 227 -9.21 15.43 4.03
CA GLU A 227 -9.44 15.70 5.45
C GLU A 227 -10.32 14.61 6.09
N VAL A 228 -9.78 13.86 7.01
CA VAL A 228 -10.43 12.74 7.71
C VAL A 228 -11.78 13.15 8.34
N SER A 229 -11.86 14.32 8.97
CA SER A 229 -13.10 14.83 9.56
C SER A 229 -14.19 15.10 8.52
N SER A 230 -13.81 15.42 7.28
CA SER A 230 -14.73 15.55 6.15
C SER A 230 -15.24 14.19 5.70
N ARG A 231 -14.36 13.18 5.59
CA ARG A 231 -14.74 11.80 5.27
C ARG A 231 -15.72 11.22 6.30
N ILE A 232 -15.44 11.38 7.60
CA ILE A 232 -16.34 10.92 8.67
C ILE A 232 -17.72 11.61 8.58
N THR A 233 -17.74 12.92 8.31
CA THR A 233 -19.00 13.67 8.14
C THR A 233 -19.77 13.21 6.90
N ALA A 234 -19.08 12.96 5.78
CA ALA A 234 -19.66 12.45 4.54
C ALA A 234 -20.23 11.03 4.72
N LEU A 235 -19.50 10.16 5.42
CA LEU A 235 -19.98 8.83 5.80
C LEU A 235 -21.23 8.90 6.68
N GLN A 236 -21.24 9.77 7.69
CA GLN A 236 -22.40 9.98 8.56
C GLN A 236 -23.62 10.47 7.80
N SER A 237 -23.45 11.36 6.83
CA SER A 237 -24.55 11.91 6.02
C SER A 237 -25.02 11.00 4.90
N GLY A 238 -24.26 9.94 4.56
CA GLY A 238 -24.48 9.07 3.41
C GLY A 238 -24.11 9.76 2.08
N GLU A 239 -23.17 10.69 2.10
CA GLU A 239 -22.52 11.25 0.90
C GLU A 239 -21.48 10.29 0.32
N ILE A 240 -20.84 9.49 1.19
CA ILE A 240 -19.98 8.36 0.83
C ILE A 240 -20.47 7.10 1.54
N ASP A 241 -20.14 5.94 0.96
CA ASP A 241 -20.51 4.63 1.48
C ASP A 241 -19.39 3.97 2.28
N ALA A 242 -18.12 4.27 1.94
CA ALA A 242 -16.95 3.72 2.64
C ALA A 242 -15.76 4.69 2.62
N THR A 243 -14.87 4.54 3.61
CA THR A 243 -13.60 5.27 3.72
C THR A 243 -12.58 4.45 4.51
N THR A 244 -11.29 4.72 4.29
CA THR A 244 -10.16 4.03 4.94
C THR A 244 -9.35 4.96 5.83
N ASP A 245 -8.43 4.36 6.58
CA ASP A 245 -7.41 5.03 7.40
C ASP A 245 -8.00 6.04 8.39
N ILE A 246 -8.80 5.51 9.32
CA ILE A 246 -9.36 6.27 10.43
C ILE A 246 -8.33 6.36 11.55
N PRO A 247 -7.85 7.56 11.90
CA PRO A 247 -6.89 7.72 12.99
C PRO A 247 -7.42 7.19 14.32
N PRO A 248 -6.57 6.61 15.19
CA PRO A 248 -6.98 6.01 16.47
C PRO A 248 -7.80 6.94 17.36
N ASP A 249 -7.50 8.24 17.37
CA ASP A 249 -8.22 9.26 18.14
C ASP A 249 -9.62 9.60 17.61
N GLN A 250 -9.97 9.13 16.40
CA GLN A 250 -11.27 9.34 15.76
C GLN A 250 -12.13 8.08 15.67
N VAL A 251 -11.59 6.90 15.97
CA VAL A 251 -12.31 5.61 15.93
C VAL A 251 -13.61 5.66 16.71
N SER A 252 -13.57 6.11 17.99
CA SER A 252 -14.79 6.22 18.80
C SER A 252 -15.87 7.11 18.16
N SER A 253 -15.50 8.11 17.38
CA SER A 253 -16.45 8.98 16.69
C SER A 253 -17.13 8.28 15.51
N VAL A 254 -16.43 7.35 14.87
CA VAL A 254 -16.97 6.52 13.78
C VAL A 254 -17.89 5.44 14.33
N GLU A 255 -17.48 4.75 15.40
CA GLU A 255 -18.27 3.70 16.08
C GLU A 255 -19.60 4.23 16.67
N GLU A 256 -19.70 5.53 16.95
CA GLU A 256 -20.94 6.17 17.41
C GLU A 256 -21.91 6.52 16.27
N ILE A 257 -21.54 6.32 15.00
CA ILE A 257 -22.43 6.60 13.86
C ILE A 257 -23.39 5.42 13.67
N ASP A 258 -24.69 5.70 13.67
CA ASP A 258 -25.70 4.68 13.36
C ASP A 258 -25.54 4.17 11.91
N ASP A 259 -25.75 2.87 11.67
CA ASP A 259 -25.70 2.23 10.35
C ASP A 259 -24.30 2.29 9.69
N VAL A 260 -23.21 2.28 10.49
CA VAL A 260 -21.81 2.23 10.03
C VAL A 260 -21.08 1.14 10.80
N THR A 261 -20.34 0.31 10.06
CA THR A 261 -19.41 -0.67 10.59
C THR A 261 -17.98 -0.12 10.48
N PHE A 262 -17.18 -0.32 11.52
CA PHE A 262 -15.74 -0.03 11.55
C PHE A 262 -14.98 -1.33 11.79
N GLU A 263 -13.96 -1.57 10.98
CA GLU A 263 -13.11 -2.77 11.06
C GLU A 263 -11.63 -2.38 10.91
N THR A 264 -10.77 -3.19 11.52
CA THR A 264 -9.32 -3.14 11.35
C THR A 264 -8.84 -4.49 10.85
N ASP A 265 -7.80 -4.48 10.02
CA ASP A 265 -7.18 -5.69 9.48
C ASP A 265 -5.66 -5.53 9.45
N ASP A 266 -4.94 -6.64 9.32
CA ASP A 266 -3.49 -6.64 9.22
C ASP A 266 -3.01 -5.79 8.05
N SER A 267 -1.80 -5.24 8.15
CA SER A 267 -1.19 -4.50 7.05
C SER A 267 0.29 -4.84 6.91
N TYR A 268 0.88 -4.42 5.80
CA TYR A 268 2.33 -4.48 5.60
C TYR A 268 3.06 -3.22 6.07
N LYS A 269 2.37 -2.33 6.80
CA LYS A 269 2.92 -1.10 7.36
C LYS A 269 3.53 -1.35 8.73
N TYR A 270 4.67 -0.73 8.99
CA TYR A 270 5.31 -0.80 10.29
C TYR A 270 6.13 0.45 10.61
N LEU A 271 6.29 0.74 11.90
CA LEU A 271 7.17 1.78 12.39
C LEU A 271 8.56 1.20 12.68
N VAL A 272 9.57 1.85 12.15
CA VAL A 272 10.98 1.48 12.33
C VAL A 272 11.83 2.72 12.61
N THR A 273 12.81 2.58 13.48
CA THR A 273 13.93 3.54 13.56
C THR A 273 15.16 2.88 12.96
N TRP A 274 15.61 3.41 11.83
CA TRP A 274 16.86 3.02 11.21
C TRP A 274 18.03 3.66 11.93
N PHE A 275 19.06 2.89 12.22
CA PHE A 275 20.32 3.32 12.82
C PHE A 275 21.36 3.58 11.73
N ASN A 276 22.08 4.68 11.81
CA ASN A 276 23.21 4.93 10.90
C ASN A 276 24.45 4.24 11.45
N HIS A 277 24.87 3.14 10.82
CA HIS A 277 26.03 2.34 11.23
C HIS A 277 27.38 3.02 10.91
N GLU A 278 27.40 4.13 10.18
CA GLU A 278 28.61 4.96 10.04
C GLU A 278 28.91 5.79 11.32
N ASN A 279 27.95 5.91 12.25
CA ASN A 279 28.19 6.50 13.56
C ASN A 279 28.90 5.47 14.47
N GLU A 280 30.08 5.85 15.03
CA GLU A 280 30.92 4.97 15.85
C GLU A 280 30.17 4.33 17.03
N ALA A 281 29.24 5.04 17.67
CA ALA A 281 28.46 4.50 18.78
C ALA A 281 27.38 3.52 18.29
N LEU A 282 26.74 3.80 17.15
CA LEU A 282 25.69 2.96 16.57
C LEU A 282 26.23 1.75 15.79
N ASP A 283 27.54 1.71 15.49
CA ASP A 283 28.21 0.52 14.95
C ASP A 283 28.34 -0.60 16.01
N ASP A 284 28.32 -0.24 17.30
CA ASP A 284 28.35 -1.19 18.42
C ASP A 284 26.95 -1.80 18.67
N THR A 285 26.79 -3.10 18.42
CA THR A 285 25.54 -3.85 18.63
C THR A 285 24.97 -3.65 20.05
N ARG A 286 25.81 -3.51 21.07
CA ARG A 286 25.35 -3.30 22.46
C ARG A 286 24.63 -1.97 22.64
N VAL A 287 25.05 -0.93 21.91
CA VAL A 287 24.36 0.38 21.92
C VAL A 287 22.99 0.26 21.25
N ARG A 288 22.91 -0.39 20.10
CA ARG A 288 21.64 -0.61 19.39
C ARG A 288 20.66 -1.45 20.22
N GLN A 289 21.15 -2.54 20.81
CA GLN A 289 20.35 -3.37 21.73
C GLN A 289 19.91 -2.57 22.97
N ALA A 290 20.76 -1.69 23.51
CA ALA A 290 20.37 -0.84 24.62
C ALA A 290 19.22 0.10 24.26
N LEU A 291 19.26 0.69 23.04
CA LEU A 291 18.17 1.52 22.54
C LEU A 291 16.85 0.73 22.38
N THR A 292 16.93 -0.53 21.96
CA THR A 292 15.76 -1.41 21.84
C THR A 292 15.18 -1.77 23.23
N TYR A 293 16.02 -2.22 24.19
CA TYR A 293 15.55 -2.59 25.54
C TYR A 293 14.99 -1.42 26.35
N ALA A 294 15.33 -0.19 25.99
CA ALA A 294 14.99 1.00 26.77
C ALA A 294 13.56 1.49 26.57
N VAL A 295 12.84 1.06 25.51
CA VAL A 295 11.53 1.64 25.13
C VAL A 295 10.39 0.73 25.53
N ASP A 296 9.39 1.27 26.27
CA ASP A 296 8.15 0.60 26.62
C ASP A 296 7.14 0.69 25.46
N ILE A 297 7.36 -0.14 24.42
CA ILE A 297 6.54 -0.15 23.21
C ILE A 297 5.06 -0.46 23.54
N ASP A 298 4.79 -1.44 24.39
CA ASP A 298 3.42 -1.80 24.79
C ASP A 298 2.65 -0.59 25.33
N SER A 299 3.27 0.14 26.28
CA SER A 299 2.63 1.33 26.85
C SER A 299 2.46 2.47 25.83
N LEU A 300 3.40 2.64 24.91
CA LEU A 300 3.29 3.67 23.86
C LEU A 300 2.14 3.33 22.90
N LEU A 301 2.02 2.07 22.47
CA LEU A 301 0.98 1.63 21.55
C LEU A 301 -0.40 1.69 22.22
N GLU A 302 -0.55 1.20 23.46
CA GLU A 302 -1.81 1.29 24.20
C GLU A 302 -2.31 2.75 24.31
N ASN A 303 -1.39 3.69 24.55
CA ASN A 303 -1.76 5.10 24.74
C ASN A 303 -2.02 5.87 23.43
N LEU A 304 -1.34 5.53 22.33
CA LEU A 304 -1.35 6.33 21.10
C LEU A 304 -2.11 5.67 19.94
N TYR A 305 -2.09 4.34 19.87
CA TYR A 305 -2.66 3.57 18.76
C TYR A 305 -3.80 2.65 19.17
N GLN A 306 -3.92 2.32 20.50
CA GLN A 306 -4.95 1.40 20.99
C GLN A 306 -4.90 0.05 20.23
N ASP A 307 -6.03 -0.36 19.65
CA ASP A 307 -6.13 -1.60 18.87
C ASP A 307 -5.69 -1.43 17.40
N SER A 308 -5.17 -0.25 17.01
CA SER A 308 -4.74 0.02 15.62
C SER A 308 -3.27 -0.30 15.35
N ALA A 309 -2.55 -0.83 16.33
CA ALA A 309 -1.16 -1.28 16.19
C ALA A 309 -0.82 -2.32 17.23
N SER A 310 0.17 -3.16 16.93
CA SER A 310 0.75 -4.16 17.83
C SER A 310 2.28 -4.07 17.85
N PRO A 311 2.95 -4.54 18.93
CA PRO A 311 4.41 -4.62 18.93
C PRO A 311 4.94 -5.48 17.79
N MET A 312 5.99 -5.02 17.13
CA MET A 312 6.65 -5.75 16.06
C MET A 312 7.78 -6.60 16.60
N VAL A 313 7.83 -7.88 16.20
CA VAL A 313 8.89 -8.82 16.58
C VAL A 313 9.58 -9.32 15.33
N GLY A 314 10.66 -8.66 14.95
CA GLY A 314 11.41 -8.96 13.74
C GLY A 314 11.44 -7.81 12.73
N PRO A 315 12.16 -7.97 11.61
CA PRO A 315 12.30 -6.96 10.58
C PRO A 315 11.12 -6.88 9.59
N LEU A 316 10.15 -7.79 9.69
CA LEU A 316 9.01 -7.94 8.79
C LEU A 316 7.72 -8.09 9.60
N ASN A 317 6.59 -7.60 9.08
CA ASN A 317 5.26 -7.88 9.63
C ASN A 317 4.97 -9.39 9.56
N ALA A 318 4.21 -9.90 10.53
CA ALA A 318 3.86 -11.33 10.59
C ALA A 318 3.11 -11.84 9.35
N ALA A 319 2.40 -10.97 8.63
CA ALA A 319 1.68 -11.31 7.40
C ALA A 319 2.56 -11.37 6.15
N VAL A 320 3.84 -10.96 6.21
CA VAL A 320 4.76 -10.94 5.08
C VAL A 320 5.36 -12.34 4.87
N PHE A 321 5.40 -12.82 3.64
CA PHE A 321 6.09 -14.06 3.29
C PHE A 321 7.57 -14.01 3.69
N GLY A 322 8.06 -15.05 4.38
CA GLY A 322 9.41 -15.13 4.93
C GLY A 322 9.60 -14.36 6.24
N ALA A 323 8.51 -13.95 6.91
CA ALA A 323 8.57 -13.38 8.24
C ALA A 323 8.87 -14.47 9.28
N PRO A 324 9.89 -14.27 10.16
CA PRO A 324 10.30 -15.28 11.12
C PRO A 324 9.41 -15.32 12.36
N GLU A 325 9.36 -16.48 13.03
CA GLU A 325 8.91 -16.57 14.42
C GLU A 325 10.09 -16.30 15.37
N LEU A 326 10.20 -15.09 15.93
CA LEU A 326 11.30 -14.69 16.81
C LEU A 326 10.84 -14.50 18.26
N GLU A 327 11.81 -14.56 19.21
CA GLU A 327 11.58 -14.16 20.59
C GLU A 327 11.64 -12.64 20.73
N ASP A 328 10.67 -12.04 21.42
CA ASP A 328 10.60 -10.59 21.66
C ASP A 328 11.76 -10.09 22.55
N HIS A 329 12.14 -8.83 22.37
CA HIS A 329 13.03 -8.09 23.25
C HIS A 329 12.21 -7.37 24.33
N PRO A 330 12.17 -7.88 25.59
CA PRO A 330 11.35 -7.27 26.61
C PRO A 330 11.86 -5.88 27.00
N TYR A 331 10.95 -4.99 27.36
CA TYR A 331 11.31 -3.70 27.98
C TYR A 331 12.14 -3.93 29.25
N ASP A 332 13.41 -3.51 29.26
CA ASP A 332 14.34 -3.63 30.38
C ASP A 332 15.35 -2.48 30.40
N PRO A 333 14.98 -1.30 30.94
CA PRO A 333 15.85 -0.13 30.97
C PRO A 333 17.10 -0.31 31.85
N GLU A 334 17.09 -1.24 32.81
CA GLU A 334 18.29 -1.56 33.59
C GLU A 334 19.31 -2.35 32.76
N LYS A 335 18.82 -3.30 31.94
CA LYS A 335 19.65 -4.01 30.95
C LYS A 335 20.22 -3.05 29.91
N ALA A 336 19.41 -2.08 29.44
CA ALA A 336 19.86 -1.05 28.53
C ALA A 336 21.05 -0.25 29.10
N LYS A 337 20.96 0.20 30.36
CA LYS A 337 22.07 0.90 31.04
C LYS A 337 23.31 0.03 31.19
N GLU A 338 23.16 -1.26 31.53
CA GLU A 338 24.28 -2.20 31.62
C GLU A 338 25.00 -2.32 30.26
N LEU A 339 24.26 -2.42 29.15
CA LEU A 339 24.82 -2.51 27.81
C LEU A 339 25.58 -1.23 27.41
N LEU A 340 25.04 -0.05 27.73
CA LEU A 340 25.73 1.22 27.50
C LEU A 340 27.04 1.35 28.34
N GLU A 341 27.03 0.89 29.61
CA GLU A 341 28.22 0.84 30.45
C GLU A 341 29.28 -0.12 29.87
N GLU A 342 28.86 -1.34 29.42
CA GLU A 342 29.73 -2.31 28.77
C GLU A 342 30.30 -1.83 27.43
N ALA A 343 29.56 -0.99 26.71
CA ALA A 343 30.01 -0.32 25.50
C ALA A 343 30.92 0.89 25.77
N GLY A 344 30.99 1.37 27.01
CA GLY A 344 31.85 2.50 27.43
C GLY A 344 31.20 3.87 27.38
N TYR A 345 29.85 3.91 27.36
CA TYR A 345 29.04 5.15 27.29
C TYR A 345 28.29 5.47 28.59
N GLU A 346 28.87 5.12 29.74
CA GLU A 346 28.30 5.43 31.05
C GLU A 346 28.10 6.94 31.34
N ASP A 347 28.82 7.81 30.62
CA ASP A 347 28.69 9.27 30.71
C ASP A 347 27.55 9.84 29.83
N GLY A 348 26.84 8.97 29.06
CA GLY A 348 25.75 9.33 28.18
C GLY A 348 26.14 9.41 26.69
N LEU A 349 25.13 9.51 25.82
CA LEU A 349 25.23 9.67 24.37
C LEU A 349 24.35 10.82 23.93
N GLU A 350 24.62 11.38 22.74
CA GLU A 350 23.79 12.40 22.07
C GLU A 350 23.65 12.02 20.60
N PHE A 351 22.40 11.97 20.10
CA PHE A 351 22.09 11.64 18.71
C PHE A 351 21.09 12.62 18.09
N GLU A 352 21.20 12.83 16.78
CA GLU A 352 20.14 13.45 15.96
C GLU A 352 19.15 12.40 15.49
N MET A 353 17.84 12.69 15.66
CA MET A 353 16.75 11.85 15.13
C MET A 353 15.91 12.62 14.13
N ILE A 354 15.80 12.09 12.92
CA ILE A 354 15.00 12.69 11.83
C ILE A 354 13.75 11.89 11.53
N TRP A 355 12.68 12.54 11.10
CA TRP A 355 11.49 11.92 10.49
C TRP A 355 10.76 12.90 9.57
N PRO A 356 9.99 12.41 8.57
CA PRO A 356 9.23 13.27 7.67
C PRO A 356 7.95 13.79 8.37
N ASN A 357 7.56 15.02 8.05
CA ASN A 357 6.39 15.69 8.64
C ASN A 357 5.04 15.18 8.12
N ASP A 358 5.05 14.39 7.07
CA ASP A 358 3.91 13.69 6.46
C ASP A 358 3.90 12.19 6.78
N ALA A 359 4.61 11.76 7.84
CA ALA A 359 4.55 10.41 8.37
C ALA A 359 3.15 10.08 8.93
N ALA A 360 2.93 8.78 9.23
CA ALA A 360 1.69 8.27 9.78
C ALA A 360 1.12 9.11 10.93
N PRO A 361 -0.20 9.06 11.14
CA PRO A 361 -0.82 9.64 12.31
C PRO A 361 -0.12 9.23 13.62
N ASN A 362 0.02 10.17 14.55
CA ASN A 362 0.66 9.96 15.85
C ASN A 362 2.20 9.73 15.86
N VAL A 363 2.88 9.62 14.71
CA VAL A 363 4.35 9.41 14.66
C VAL A 363 5.12 10.45 15.48
N ARG A 364 4.73 11.73 15.45
CA ARG A 364 5.35 12.77 16.30
C ARG A 364 5.22 12.47 17.79
N SER A 365 4.03 12.06 18.26
CA SER A 365 3.80 11.73 19.66
C SER A 365 4.52 10.46 20.06
N PHE A 366 4.57 9.48 19.15
CA PHE A 366 5.31 8.25 19.33
C PHE A 366 6.81 8.51 19.43
N ALA A 367 7.39 9.31 18.52
CA ALA A 367 8.79 9.76 18.59
C ALA A 367 9.12 10.42 19.92
N GLN A 368 8.25 11.29 20.44
CA GLN A 368 8.45 11.94 21.74
C GLN A 368 8.45 10.94 22.90
N GLY A 369 7.62 9.89 22.84
CA GLY A 369 7.62 8.82 23.83
C GLY A 369 8.94 8.03 23.81
N VAL A 370 9.35 7.58 22.63
CA VAL A 370 10.62 6.88 22.41
C VAL A 370 11.82 7.72 22.90
N ILE A 371 11.86 9.00 22.56
CA ILE A 371 12.89 9.94 23.03
C ILE A 371 12.91 10.03 24.56
N SER A 372 11.73 10.13 25.18
CA SER A 372 11.64 10.19 26.65
C SER A 372 12.21 8.96 27.34
N ASP A 373 11.96 7.77 26.78
CA ASP A 373 12.48 6.52 27.33
C ASP A 373 14.01 6.43 27.16
N TRP A 374 14.55 6.87 26.02
CA TRP A 374 16.00 6.94 25.80
C TRP A 374 16.69 7.95 26.71
N GLU A 375 16.07 9.10 27.02
CA GLU A 375 16.59 10.06 28.00
C GLU A 375 16.71 9.45 29.41
N GLU A 376 15.84 8.50 29.80
CA GLU A 376 15.90 7.81 31.08
C GLU A 376 17.13 6.91 31.25
N ILE A 377 17.70 6.44 30.13
CA ILE A 377 18.94 5.65 30.14
C ILE A 377 20.20 6.49 29.85
N GLY A 378 20.06 7.81 29.72
CA GLY A 378 21.15 8.74 29.50
C GLY A 378 21.53 8.96 28.03
N VAL A 379 20.59 8.74 27.11
CA VAL A 379 20.76 9.05 25.67
C VAL A 379 19.92 10.28 25.35
N ASP A 380 20.59 11.40 25.10
CA ASP A 380 19.93 12.66 24.71
C ASP A 380 19.67 12.68 23.20
N ILE A 381 18.46 13.07 22.77
CA ILE A 381 18.07 13.11 21.36
C ILE A 381 17.75 14.55 20.93
N GLU A 382 18.37 15.02 19.84
CA GLU A 382 17.97 16.25 19.13
C GLU A 382 17.00 15.89 17.99
N PRO A 383 15.68 16.23 18.11
CA PRO A 383 14.67 15.81 17.16
C PRO A 383 14.51 16.78 15.98
N PHE A 384 14.39 16.27 14.75
CA PHE A 384 14.17 17.03 13.53
C PHE A 384 13.01 16.45 12.73
N GLU A 385 11.89 17.15 12.72
CA GLU A 385 10.79 16.89 11.82
C GLU A 385 10.98 17.68 10.52
N LEU A 386 11.08 17.00 9.39
CA LEU A 386 11.53 17.54 8.11
C LEU A 386 10.44 17.43 7.04
N GLU A 387 10.45 18.35 6.07
CA GLU A 387 9.71 18.13 4.82
C GLU A 387 10.22 16.87 4.12
N ARG A 388 9.33 16.09 3.46
CA ARG A 388 9.66 14.79 2.82
C ARG A 388 10.94 14.84 1.98
N ALA A 389 11.07 15.82 1.08
CA ALA A 389 12.25 15.94 0.23
C ALA A 389 13.55 16.20 1.02
N GLN A 390 13.49 16.95 2.14
CA GLN A 390 14.65 17.20 2.99
C GLN A 390 15.03 15.95 3.80
N TRP A 391 14.02 15.19 4.25
CA TRP A 391 14.25 13.92 4.91
C TRP A 391 14.91 12.93 3.96
N THR A 392 14.40 12.78 2.71
CA THR A 392 14.97 11.91 1.68
C THR A 392 16.43 12.27 1.39
N ASP A 393 16.73 13.57 1.17
CA ASP A 393 18.10 14.03 0.91
C ASP A 393 19.06 13.69 2.07
N ARG A 394 18.61 13.85 3.32
CA ARG A 394 19.43 13.50 4.49
C ARG A 394 19.58 11.99 4.68
N PHE A 395 18.49 11.23 4.49
CA PHE A 395 18.50 9.78 4.60
C PHE A 395 19.43 9.15 3.55
N ASP A 396 19.27 9.49 2.27
CA ASP A 396 20.12 8.96 1.18
C ASP A 396 21.58 9.41 1.32
N GLY A 397 21.81 10.58 1.90
CA GLY A 397 23.17 11.08 2.22
C GLY A 397 23.75 10.54 3.52
N LYS A 398 23.02 9.70 4.27
CA LYS A 398 23.37 9.22 5.63
C LYS A 398 23.74 10.36 6.60
N ASP A 399 23.09 11.55 6.44
CA ASP A 399 23.28 12.74 7.28
C ASP A 399 22.28 12.74 8.46
N TYR A 400 22.33 11.71 9.28
CA TYR A 400 21.50 11.48 10.47
C TYR A 400 22.19 10.45 11.38
N ASP A 401 21.75 10.34 12.63
CA ASP A 401 22.10 9.22 13.51
C ASP A 401 20.95 8.21 13.56
N LEU A 402 19.74 8.69 13.77
CA LEU A 402 18.51 7.90 13.88
C LEU A 402 17.48 8.42 12.88
N SER A 403 16.78 7.53 12.18
CA SER A 403 15.69 7.92 11.26
C SER A 403 14.43 7.11 11.56
N LEU A 404 13.42 7.76 12.17
CA LEU A 404 12.10 7.15 12.37
C LEU A 404 11.27 7.27 11.09
N PHE A 405 10.68 6.17 10.67
CA PHE A 405 9.88 6.10 9.45
C PHE A 405 8.76 5.07 9.57
N GLU A 406 7.68 5.28 8.80
CA GLU A 406 6.71 4.25 8.49
C GLU A 406 7.12 3.59 7.17
N ASN A 407 7.45 2.33 7.23
CA ASN A 407 7.80 1.54 6.04
C ASN A 407 6.68 0.57 5.67
N VAL A 408 6.67 0.13 4.42
CA VAL A 408 5.68 -0.81 3.87
C VAL A 408 6.41 -1.87 3.06
N THR A 409 6.05 -3.15 3.28
CA THR A 409 6.50 -4.25 2.41
C THR A 409 5.51 -4.41 1.25
N THR A 410 5.61 -3.54 0.25
CA THR A 410 4.60 -3.38 -0.81
C THR A 410 4.25 -4.66 -1.57
N THR A 411 5.21 -5.56 -1.74
CA THR A 411 4.99 -6.84 -2.45
C THR A 411 4.46 -7.95 -1.57
N GLY A 412 4.44 -7.78 -0.24
CA GLY A 412 4.16 -8.87 0.70
C GLY A 412 5.24 -9.95 0.78
N ASP A 413 6.40 -9.76 0.11
CA ASP A 413 7.53 -10.69 0.06
C ASP A 413 8.76 -10.09 0.76
N ALA A 414 9.40 -10.88 1.62
CA ALA A 414 10.58 -10.47 2.39
C ALA A 414 11.71 -9.95 1.51
N GLY A 415 11.95 -10.58 0.36
CA GLY A 415 13.02 -10.22 -0.56
C GLY A 415 12.96 -8.77 -1.02
N PHE A 416 11.76 -8.21 -1.18
CA PHE A 416 11.60 -6.79 -1.54
C PHE A 416 12.14 -5.86 -0.46
N THR A 417 11.76 -6.07 0.79
CA THR A 417 12.16 -5.19 1.89
C THR A 417 13.60 -5.46 2.31
N LEU A 418 13.97 -6.72 2.55
CA LEU A 418 15.28 -7.07 3.06
C LEU A 418 16.38 -6.79 2.03
N GLY A 419 16.19 -7.18 0.76
CA GLY A 419 17.16 -6.97 -0.30
C GLY A 419 17.40 -5.49 -0.60
N ARG A 420 16.36 -4.66 -0.57
CA ARG A 420 16.45 -3.23 -0.84
C ARG A 420 17.10 -2.42 0.29
N LEU A 421 16.96 -2.87 1.54
CA LEU A 421 17.36 -2.08 2.71
C LEU A 421 18.65 -2.54 3.36
N TYR A 422 18.94 -3.86 3.38
CA TYR A 422 19.95 -4.41 4.29
C TYR A 422 21.10 -5.12 3.60
N THR A 423 21.13 -5.24 2.27
CA THR A 423 22.30 -5.74 1.54
C THR A 423 23.45 -4.74 1.58
N CYS A 424 24.69 -5.24 1.51
CA CYS A 424 25.88 -4.40 1.41
C CYS A 424 25.82 -3.46 0.20
N ASP A 425 25.30 -3.93 -0.94
CA ASP A 425 25.16 -3.13 -2.15
C ASP A 425 24.09 -2.04 -2.03
N ALA A 426 23.05 -2.24 -1.23
CA ALA A 426 22.03 -1.23 -0.96
C ALA A 426 22.60 -0.02 -0.21
N ASP A 427 23.56 -0.25 0.69
CA ASP A 427 24.29 0.77 1.47
C ASP A 427 23.40 1.89 2.06
N ARG A 428 22.19 1.53 2.49
CA ARG A 428 21.17 2.51 2.93
C ARG A 428 21.50 3.12 4.29
N MET A 429 22.09 2.32 5.20
CA MET A 429 22.35 2.69 6.58
C MET A 429 23.82 2.51 6.99
N GLY A 430 24.71 2.18 6.04
CA GLY A 430 26.09 1.85 6.31
C GLY A 430 26.31 0.47 6.97
N TYR A 431 25.25 -0.34 7.08
CA TYR A 431 25.34 -1.74 7.55
C TYR A 431 25.76 -2.64 6.41
N CYS A 432 26.60 -3.63 6.69
CA CYS A 432 27.03 -4.66 5.72
C CYS A 432 27.42 -5.92 6.48
N ASP A 433 26.81 -7.05 6.11
CA ASP A 433 27.13 -8.39 6.61
C ASP A 433 27.11 -9.36 5.43
N GLU A 434 28.25 -10.05 5.18
CA GLU A 434 28.42 -10.97 4.04
C GLU A 434 27.56 -12.25 4.21
N ASP A 435 27.34 -12.72 5.45
CA ASP A 435 26.51 -13.90 5.72
C ASP A 435 25.03 -13.58 5.46
N LEU A 436 24.60 -12.35 5.79
CA LEU A 436 23.25 -11.84 5.45
C LEU A 436 23.07 -11.73 3.94
N ASP A 437 24.03 -11.16 3.21
CA ASP A 437 23.96 -11.03 1.75
C ASP A 437 23.84 -12.39 1.08
N ASP A 438 24.60 -13.41 1.54
CA ASP A 438 24.53 -14.78 1.01
C ASP A 438 23.12 -15.37 1.18
N LEU A 439 22.47 -15.18 2.35
CA LEU A 439 21.09 -15.65 2.61
C LEU A 439 20.07 -14.91 1.76
N LEU A 440 20.18 -13.58 1.63
CA LEU A 440 19.27 -12.79 0.80
C LEU A 440 19.40 -13.16 -0.68
N GLN A 441 20.62 -13.46 -1.14
CA GLN A 441 20.86 -13.98 -2.49
C GLN A 441 20.24 -15.37 -2.68
N GLU A 442 20.39 -16.29 -1.70
CA GLU A 442 19.77 -17.62 -1.76
C GLU A 442 18.25 -17.51 -1.88
N GLY A 443 17.61 -16.65 -1.08
CA GLY A 443 16.18 -16.40 -1.13
C GLY A 443 15.73 -15.75 -2.45
N GLU A 444 16.53 -14.88 -3.06
CA GLU A 444 16.22 -14.28 -4.35
C GLU A 444 16.37 -15.27 -5.52
N GLU A 445 17.36 -16.16 -5.47
CA GLU A 445 17.71 -17.06 -6.57
C GLU A 445 16.90 -18.37 -6.58
N SER A 446 16.42 -18.84 -5.41
CA SER A 446 15.66 -20.10 -5.34
C SER A 446 14.26 -19.94 -5.94
N VAL A 447 13.85 -20.92 -6.76
CA VAL A 447 12.48 -21.06 -7.28
C VAL A 447 11.59 -21.90 -6.34
N GLU A 448 12.21 -22.56 -5.33
CA GLU A 448 11.50 -23.38 -4.35
C GLU A 448 11.08 -22.50 -3.16
N GLN A 449 9.78 -22.37 -2.94
CA GLN A 449 9.24 -21.48 -1.92
C GLN A 449 9.74 -21.78 -0.50
N ASP A 450 9.77 -23.05 -0.10
CA ASP A 450 10.27 -23.49 1.22
C ASP A 450 11.74 -23.08 1.46
N GLU A 451 12.56 -23.07 0.39
CA GLU A 451 13.97 -22.65 0.47
C GLU A 451 14.07 -21.12 0.61
N ARG A 452 13.25 -20.36 -0.13
CA ARG A 452 13.18 -18.91 -0.02
C ARG A 452 12.74 -18.48 1.38
N GLU A 453 11.67 -19.09 1.90
CA GLU A 453 11.15 -18.82 3.23
C GLU A 453 12.23 -19.03 4.30
N THR A 454 12.90 -20.19 4.28
CA THR A 454 13.99 -20.51 5.22
C THR A 454 15.13 -19.47 5.15
N ALA A 455 15.56 -19.10 3.94
CA ALA A 455 16.63 -18.12 3.76
C ALA A 455 16.26 -16.74 4.33
N TYR A 456 15.02 -16.29 4.12
CA TYR A 456 14.56 -15.01 4.65
C TYR A 456 14.32 -15.03 6.16
N GLU A 457 13.86 -16.14 6.73
CA GLU A 457 13.79 -16.35 8.19
C GLU A 457 15.17 -16.26 8.85
N ASP A 458 16.16 -16.97 8.29
CA ASP A 458 17.54 -16.95 8.79
C ASP A 458 18.18 -15.55 8.65
N ALA A 459 17.95 -14.86 7.53
CA ALA A 459 18.37 -13.48 7.31
C ALA A 459 17.75 -12.52 8.32
N SER A 460 16.45 -12.68 8.56
CA SER A 460 15.70 -11.88 9.54
C SER A 460 16.19 -12.10 10.97
N GLN A 461 16.60 -13.32 11.32
CA GLN A 461 17.19 -13.62 12.63
C GLN A 461 18.51 -12.86 12.84
N ILE A 462 19.40 -12.80 11.84
CA ILE A 462 20.65 -12.02 11.91
C ILE A 462 20.33 -10.55 12.19
N LEU A 463 19.42 -9.97 11.41
CA LEU A 463 19.03 -8.56 11.55
C LEU A 463 18.48 -8.25 12.96
N TRP A 464 17.65 -9.16 13.50
CA TRP A 464 17.05 -9.01 14.81
C TRP A 464 18.04 -9.15 15.96
N GLU A 465 18.88 -10.19 15.94
CA GLU A 465 19.89 -10.43 16.97
C GLU A 465 20.93 -9.30 17.06
N ASP A 466 21.31 -8.75 15.90
CA ASP A 466 22.25 -7.63 15.80
C ASP A 466 21.60 -6.27 16.04
N ALA A 467 20.27 -6.23 16.23
CA ALA A 467 19.52 -5.00 16.38
C ALA A 467 19.89 -3.97 15.30
N VAL A 468 19.92 -4.40 14.03
CA VAL A 468 20.37 -3.57 12.89
C VAL A 468 19.51 -2.32 12.74
N SER A 469 18.24 -2.45 13.07
CA SER A 469 17.27 -1.36 13.20
C SER A 469 16.41 -1.61 14.44
N PHE A 470 15.64 -0.63 14.85
CA PHE A 470 14.63 -0.80 15.88
C PHE A 470 13.25 -0.88 15.22
N TRP A 471 12.75 -2.09 15.03
CA TRP A 471 11.39 -2.36 14.56
C TRP A 471 10.44 -2.28 15.75
N MET A 472 9.45 -1.41 15.69
CA MET A 472 8.72 -1.00 16.87
C MET A 472 7.27 -1.44 16.88
N ALA A 473 6.57 -1.27 15.76
CA ALA A 473 5.14 -1.52 15.72
C ALA A 473 4.68 -1.96 14.33
N GLU A 474 3.82 -2.95 14.27
CA GLU A 474 2.95 -3.23 13.13
C GLU A 474 1.73 -2.32 13.21
N LEU A 475 1.39 -1.67 12.10
CA LEU A 475 0.21 -0.81 12.01
C LEU A 475 -0.91 -1.56 11.30
N ASN A 476 -2.13 -1.45 11.79
CA ASN A 476 -3.28 -2.07 11.14
C ASN A 476 -3.89 -1.13 10.09
N ASN A 477 -4.43 -1.70 9.03
CA ASN A 477 -5.35 -1.00 8.15
C ASN A 477 -6.69 -0.80 8.85
N SER A 478 -7.43 0.23 8.46
CA SER A 478 -8.79 0.42 8.96
C SER A 478 -9.74 0.87 7.86
N ILE A 479 -10.98 0.39 7.94
CA ILE A 479 -12.07 0.72 7.05
C ILE A 479 -13.33 1.02 7.82
N ALA A 480 -14.08 2.02 7.36
CA ALA A 480 -15.42 2.32 7.87
C ALA A 480 -16.40 2.38 6.70
N TYR A 481 -17.52 1.69 6.79
CA TYR A 481 -18.48 1.57 5.72
C TYR A 481 -19.92 1.46 6.21
N LYS A 482 -20.88 1.78 5.34
CA LYS A 482 -22.30 1.66 5.62
C LYS A 482 -22.73 0.19 5.71
N ASP A 483 -23.66 -0.13 6.62
CA ASP A 483 -24.14 -1.51 6.85
C ASP A 483 -24.80 -2.18 5.61
N ASN A 484 -25.19 -1.38 4.61
CA ASN A 484 -25.70 -1.91 3.34
C ASN A 484 -24.59 -2.29 2.35
N VAL A 485 -23.34 -1.92 2.58
CA VAL A 485 -22.17 -2.38 1.80
C VAL A 485 -21.79 -3.78 2.29
N GLN A 486 -21.66 -4.71 1.37
CA GLN A 486 -21.36 -6.11 1.68
C GLN A 486 -20.07 -6.55 1.00
N ASN A 487 -19.35 -7.48 1.62
CA ASN A 487 -18.11 -8.07 1.12
C ASN A 487 -16.98 -7.05 0.88
N ILE A 488 -17.03 -5.89 1.50
CA ILE A 488 -15.91 -4.93 1.43
C ILE A 488 -14.85 -5.38 2.45
N GLN A 489 -13.62 -5.57 1.97
CA GLN A 489 -12.47 -5.95 2.78
C GLN A 489 -11.26 -5.11 2.38
N ILE A 490 -10.43 -4.75 3.34
CA ILE A 490 -9.18 -4.07 3.08
C ILE A 490 -8.03 -5.09 3.20
N GLN A 491 -7.26 -5.24 2.13
CA GLN A 491 -6.11 -6.14 2.12
C GLN A 491 -4.90 -5.53 2.84
N PRO A 492 -3.87 -6.33 3.19
CA PRO A 492 -2.65 -5.80 3.81
C PRO A 492 -1.93 -4.72 3.02
N THR A 493 -2.10 -4.69 1.69
CA THR A 493 -1.64 -3.65 0.76
C THR A 493 -2.52 -2.40 0.70
N GLU A 494 -3.55 -2.28 1.55
CA GLU A 494 -4.63 -1.29 1.49
C GLU A 494 -5.56 -1.44 0.26
N LEU A 495 -5.36 -2.45 -0.56
CA LEU A 495 -6.25 -2.72 -1.69
C LEU A 495 -7.65 -3.11 -1.20
N ILE A 496 -8.67 -2.53 -1.81
CA ILE A 496 -10.06 -2.98 -1.74
C ILE A 496 -10.44 -3.44 -3.14
N ASP A 497 -10.73 -4.71 -3.29
CA ASP A 497 -11.25 -5.25 -4.56
C ASP A 497 -12.74 -4.93 -4.68
N PHE A 498 -13.08 -3.94 -5.48
CA PHE A 498 -14.49 -3.55 -5.71
C PHE A 498 -15.28 -4.58 -6.50
N SER A 499 -14.62 -5.54 -7.15
CA SER A 499 -15.32 -6.60 -7.92
C SER A 499 -16.12 -7.55 -7.01
N GLU A 500 -15.71 -7.69 -5.74
CA GLU A 500 -16.38 -8.51 -4.74
C GLU A 500 -17.48 -7.78 -3.96
N VAL A 501 -17.51 -6.44 -4.05
CA VAL A 501 -18.41 -5.59 -3.25
C VAL A 501 -19.80 -5.54 -3.84
N SER A 502 -20.82 -5.51 -2.97
CA SER A 502 -22.22 -5.33 -3.37
C SER A 502 -22.99 -4.42 -2.41
N ILE A 503 -24.10 -3.88 -2.87
CA ILE A 503 -25.00 -2.99 -2.08
C ILE A 503 -26.35 -3.69 -1.87
N ASN A 504 -26.77 -3.84 -0.60
CA ASN A 504 -28.05 -4.44 -0.20
C ASN A 504 -29.19 -3.40 -0.08
#